data_0da7c7bb7e5888d355beaa49083aee91
#
_entry.id   0da7c7bb7e5888d355beaa49083aee91
#
_cell.length_a   1.000
_cell.length_b   1.000
_cell.length_c   1.000
_cell.angle_alpha   90.00
_cell.angle_beta   90.00
_cell.angle_gamma   90.00
#
_symmetry.space_group_name_H-M   'P 1'
#
loop_
_entity.id
_entity.type
_entity.pdbx_description
1 polymer ?
#
loop_
_entity_poly.entity_id
_entity_poly.type
_entity_poly.pdbx_seq_one_letter_code
_entity_poly.pdbx_strand_id
1 'polypeptide(L)'
;RGKKVSINLFGQENFDETYAIACADMLLKGEGTQVNNIFFGSTISNGGFPKDEIDFMLSNPPFGTSWKAELKAWGDIKKDEITDPRFIIDYDGNPEYSLIPDIGDPQMLFLANNISKMKRNTDLGSRIIEVHNSSSISNGSAGSGSSNLRRYIIENDMLEAIVALPENMFYNTGISTFLWVVTNHKEERR
;
A
#
# COMPACT_ATOMS: atom_id res chain seq x y z
N ARG A 1 -22.38 -2.76 -26.08
CA ARG A 1 -21.87 -1.39 -26.27
C ARG A 1 -21.06 -1.08 -25.00
N GLY A 2 -19.70 -1.02 -25.12
CA GLY A 2 -18.84 -0.69 -23.99
C GLY A 2 -19.10 0.74 -23.49
N LYS A 3 -19.21 0.91 -22.18
CA LYS A 3 -19.21 2.26 -21.59
C LYS A 3 -17.80 2.86 -21.79
N LYS A 4 -17.75 4.11 -22.25
CA LYS A 4 -16.48 4.87 -22.19
C LYS A 4 -16.16 5.12 -20.71
N VAL A 5 -15.08 4.55 -20.24
CA VAL A 5 -14.55 4.77 -18.90
C VAL A 5 -13.38 5.73 -19.02
N SER A 6 -13.36 6.80 -18.23
CA SER A 6 -12.19 7.65 -18.06
C SER A 6 -11.38 7.11 -16.90
N ILE A 7 -10.11 6.87 -17.12
CA ILE A 7 -9.18 6.36 -16.10
C ILE A 7 -8.17 7.46 -15.83
N ASN A 8 -8.01 7.84 -14.55
CA ASN A 8 -6.94 8.68 -14.08
C ASN A 8 -5.91 7.80 -13.37
N LEU A 9 -4.69 7.80 -13.87
CA LEU A 9 -3.60 7.01 -13.33
C LEU A 9 -2.81 7.85 -12.34
N PHE A 10 -2.45 7.25 -11.21
CA PHE A 10 -1.57 7.81 -10.20
C PHE A 10 -0.46 6.81 -9.91
N GLY A 11 0.74 7.29 -9.70
CA GLY A 11 1.88 6.44 -9.38
C GLY A 11 2.88 7.16 -8.49
N GLN A 12 3.70 6.38 -7.79
CA GLN A 12 4.79 6.93 -7.00
C GLN A 12 6.02 6.02 -7.13
N GLU A 13 7.18 6.63 -7.32
CA GLU A 13 8.46 5.93 -7.47
C GLU A 13 9.57 6.75 -6.81
N ASN A 14 10.47 6.09 -6.09
CA ASN A 14 11.56 6.75 -5.38
C ASN A 14 12.94 6.58 -6.05
N PHE A 15 13.05 5.74 -7.08
CA PHE A 15 14.26 5.63 -7.89
C PHE A 15 14.14 6.49 -9.13
N ASP A 16 15.11 7.37 -9.34
CA ASP A 16 15.13 8.35 -10.43
C ASP A 16 15.07 7.70 -11.82
N GLU A 17 15.83 6.64 -12.05
CA GLU A 17 15.83 5.91 -13.32
C GLU A 17 14.45 5.27 -13.58
N THR A 18 13.87 4.59 -12.59
CA THR A 18 12.56 3.95 -12.72
C THR A 18 11.44 4.97 -12.88
N TYR A 19 11.54 6.10 -12.18
CA TYR A 19 10.63 7.23 -12.35
C TYR A 19 10.68 7.78 -13.78
N ALA A 20 11.90 8.00 -14.32
CA ALA A 20 12.07 8.48 -15.69
C ALA A 20 11.50 7.50 -16.71
N ILE A 21 11.71 6.19 -16.51
CA ILE A 21 11.12 5.14 -17.37
C ILE A 21 9.59 5.16 -17.29
N ALA A 22 9.02 5.27 -16.11
CA ALA A 22 7.56 5.33 -15.94
C ALA A 22 6.96 6.55 -16.67
N CYS A 23 7.58 7.73 -16.53
CA CYS A 23 7.15 8.93 -17.25
C CYS A 23 7.26 8.78 -18.76
N ALA A 24 8.36 8.20 -19.25
CA ALA A 24 8.57 7.96 -20.68
C ALA A 24 7.53 6.96 -21.24
N ASP A 25 7.22 5.90 -20.50
CA ASP A 25 6.23 4.90 -20.90
C ASP A 25 4.81 5.51 -21.00
N MET A 26 4.45 6.40 -20.08
CA MET A 26 3.19 7.16 -20.15
C MET A 26 3.12 8.01 -21.42
N LEU A 27 4.21 8.71 -21.77
CA LEU A 27 4.29 9.51 -23.00
C LEU A 27 4.13 8.63 -24.26
N LEU A 28 4.82 7.50 -24.30
CA LEU A 28 4.77 6.57 -25.44
C LEU A 28 3.40 5.93 -25.61
N LYS A 29 2.66 5.71 -24.55
CA LYS A 29 1.28 5.18 -24.57
C LYS A 29 0.22 6.24 -24.89
N GLY A 30 0.60 7.48 -25.12
CA GLY A 30 -0.32 8.57 -25.39
C GLY A 30 -1.02 9.14 -24.14
N GLU A 31 -0.56 8.76 -22.95
CA GLU A 31 -1.07 9.22 -21.66
C GLU A 31 -0.26 10.40 -21.08
N GLY A 32 0.37 11.19 -21.96
CA GLY A 32 1.29 12.28 -21.56
C GLY A 32 0.68 13.34 -20.65
N THR A 33 -0.64 13.53 -20.69
CA THR A 33 -1.34 14.44 -19.78
C THR A 33 -1.36 13.94 -18.34
N GLN A 34 -1.14 12.64 -18.11
CA GLN A 34 -1.14 11.99 -16.80
C GLN A 34 0.27 11.83 -16.20
N VAL A 35 1.31 12.24 -16.90
CA VAL A 35 2.71 12.17 -16.39
C VAL A 35 2.85 12.93 -15.06
N ASN A 36 2.15 14.05 -14.90
CA ASN A 36 2.14 14.83 -13.66
C ASN A 36 1.51 14.10 -12.46
N ASN A 37 0.81 13.00 -12.70
CA ASN A 37 0.26 12.13 -11.67
C ASN A 37 1.26 11.05 -11.22
N ILE A 38 2.48 11.06 -11.74
CA ILE A 38 3.57 10.21 -11.24
C ILE A 38 4.42 11.05 -10.30
N PHE A 39 4.38 10.73 -9.01
CA PHE A 39 5.10 11.46 -7.98
C PHE A 39 6.49 10.85 -7.77
N PHE A 40 7.53 11.70 -7.71
CA PHE A 40 8.88 11.26 -7.36
C PHE A 40 9.10 11.39 -5.86
N GLY A 41 9.32 10.27 -5.19
CA GLY A 41 9.60 10.24 -3.75
C GLY A 41 9.18 8.93 -3.09
N SER A 42 9.60 8.75 -1.85
CA SER A 42 9.25 7.57 -1.06
C SER A 42 7.77 7.54 -0.69
N THR A 43 7.10 6.44 -0.97
CA THR A 43 5.71 6.20 -0.53
C THR A 43 5.59 6.23 0.99
N ILE A 44 6.63 5.83 1.71
CA ILE A 44 6.61 5.72 3.17
C ILE A 44 6.81 7.09 3.81
N SER A 45 7.95 7.74 3.59
CA SER A 45 8.32 8.98 4.29
C SER A 45 7.88 10.27 3.58
N ASN A 46 7.56 10.20 2.30
CA ASN A 46 7.13 11.33 1.49
C ASN A 46 5.95 10.92 0.58
N GLY A 47 4.84 10.52 1.20
CA GLY A 47 3.66 10.07 0.48
C GLY A 47 3.08 11.14 -0.43
N GLY A 48 3.09 10.88 -1.74
CA GLY A 48 2.38 11.67 -2.73
C GLY A 48 0.86 11.55 -2.55
N PHE A 49 0.13 12.49 -3.10
CA PHE A 49 -1.33 12.47 -3.15
C PHE A 49 -2.01 12.36 -1.77
N PRO A 50 -1.65 13.22 -0.80
CA PRO A 50 -2.12 13.07 0.58
C PRO A 50 -3.63 13.32 0.76
N LYS A 51 -4.27 13.93 -0.24
CA LYS A 51 -5.71 14.25 -0.24
C LYS A 51 -6.52 13.44 -1.24
N ASP A 52 -5.84 12.60 -2.04
CA ASP A 52 -6.50 11.86 -3.09
C ASP A 52 -6.99 10.51 -2.56
N GLU A 53 -8.21 10.18 -2.90
CA GLU A 53 -8.82 8.88 -2.67
C GLU A 53 -8.86 8.11 -3.99
N ILE A 54 -8.49 6.84 -3.94
CA ILE A 54 -8.25 6.00 -5.14
C ILE A 54 -9.24 4.83 -5.17
N ASP A 55 -9.86 4.57 -6.33
CA ASP A 55 -10.82 3.48 -6.51
C ASP A 55 -10.12 2.10 -6.53
N PHE A 56 -9.03 1.98 -7.29
CA PHE A 56 -8.30 0.71 -7.47
C PHE A 56 -6.82 0.95 -7.30
N MET A 57 -6.18 0.15 -6.45
CA MET A 57 -4.75 0.23 -6.18
C MET A 57 -4.09 -1.12 -6.46
N LEU A 58 -3.02 -1.09 -7.24
CA LEU A 58 -2.17 -2.24 -7.53
C LEU A 58 -0.78 -1.94 -7.01
N SER A 59 -0.21 -2.83 -6.21
CA SER A 59 1.09 -2.61 -5.59
C SER A 59 1.90 -3.91 -5.55
N ASN A 60 3.19 -3.79 -5.82
CA ASN A 60 4.17 -4.84 -5.60
C ASN A 60 5.33 -4.22 -4.81
N PRO A 61 5.15 -4.00 -3.51
CA PRO A 61 6.12 -3.32 -2.67
C PRO A 61 7.38 -4.16 -2.47
N PRO A 62 8.51 -3.54 -2.11
CA PRO A 62 9.69 -4.29 -1.72
C PRO A 62 9.41 -5.07 -0.45
N PHE A 63 9.86 -6.33 -0.40
CA PHE A 63 9.82 -7.17 0.80
C PHE A 63 11.20 -7.77 1.08
N GLY A 64 11.46 -8.08 2.36
CA GLY A 64 12.76 -8.57 2.79
C GLY A 64 13.87 -7.52 2.80
N THR A 65 13.53 -6.24 2.72
CA THR A 65 14.47 -5.12 2.79
C THR A 65 14.22 -4.27 4.04
N SER A 66 15.22 -3.50 4.45
CA SER A 66 15.08 -2.60 5.60
C SER A 66 14.55 -1.24 5.16
N TRP A 67 13.50 -0.75 5.84
CA TRP A 67 12.98 0.61 5.66
C TRP A 67 13.60 1.63 6.65
N LYS A 68 14.71 1.27 7.30
CA LYS A 68 15.40 2.15 8.27
C LYS A 68 15.79 3.52 7.69
N ALA A 69 16.02 3.60 6.39
CA ALA A 69 16.34 4.86 5.71
C ALA A 69 15.20 5.88 5.82
N GLU A 70 13.96 5.43 5.92
CA GLU A 70 12.79 6.30 6.05
C GLU A 70 12.76 7.04 7.38
N LEU A 71 13.30 6.46 8.45
CA LEU A 71 13.42 7.13 9.76
C LEU A 71 14.30 8.37 9.68
N LYS A 72 15.35 8.35 8.85
CA LYS A 72 16.19 9.51 8.60
C LYS A 72 15.44 10.59 7.83
N ALA A 73 14.61 10.20 6.86
CA ALA A 73 13.79 11.14 6.10
C ALA A 73 12.74 11.83 6.99
N TRP A 74 12.29 11.18 8.05
CA TRP A 74 11.42 11.78 9.08
C TRP A 74 12.18 12.58 10.16
N GLY A 75 13.48 12.82 10.02
CA GLY A 75 14.27 13.59 10.98
C GLY A 75 15.08 12.74 11.96
N ASP A 76 15.46 11.54 11.57
CA ASP A 76 16.24 10.57 12.36
C ASP A 76 15.54 10.14 13.67
N ILE A 77 14.21 10.02 13.59
CA ILE A 77 13.36 9.61 14.71
C ILE A 77 13.40 8.09 14.93
N LYS A 78 12.93 7.64 16.09
CA LYS A 78 12.71 6.23 16.36
C LYS A 78 11.38 5.76 15.81
N LYS A 79 11.25 4.44 15.61
CA LYS A 79 10.03 3.79 15.09
C LYS A 79 8.78 4.13 15.92
N ASP A 80 8.90 4.21 17.21
CA ASP A 80 7.83 4.51 18.17
C ASP A 80 7.49 6.00 18.27
N GLU A 81 8.28 6.86 17.64
CA GLU A 81 8.05 8.31 17.57
C GLU A 81 7.32 8.73 16.27
N ILE A 82 7.02 7.76 15.36
CA ILE A 82 6.31 8.06 14.13
C ILE A 82 4.85 8.41 14.45
N THR A 83 4.42 9.60 14.00
CA THR A 83 3.07 10.13 14.21
C THR A 83 2.29 10.30 12.89
N ASP A 84 2.78 9.71 11.80
CA ASP A 84 2.10 9.79 10.50
C ASP A 84 0.72 9.13 10.59
N PRO A 85 -0.38 9.86 10.30
CA PRO A 85 -1.75 9.36 10.46
C PRO A 85 -2.10 8.16 9.58
N ARG A 86 -1.31 7.89 8.54
CA ARG A 86 -1.48 6.68 7.72
C ARG A 86 -1.16 5.40 8.48
N PHE A 87 -0.36 5.49 9.52
CA PHE A 87 0.22 4.36 10.25
C PHE A 87 -0.20 4.29 11.71
N ILE A 88 -1.08 5.16 12.13
CA ILE A 88 -1.63 5.19 13.48
C ILE A 88 -3.14 5.08 13.40
N ILE A 89 -3.73 4.14 14.11
CA ILE A 89 -5.17 4.08 14.29
C ILE A 89 -5.54 4.97 15.46
N ASP A 90 -6.41 5.91 15.18
CA ASP A 90 -6.92 6.89 16.11
C ASP A 90 -8.41 6.67 16.35
N TYR A 91 -8.83 6.81 17.59
CA TYR A 91 -10.23 6.84 17.96
C TYR A 91 -10.53 8.12 18.73
N ASP A 92 -11.34 8.95 18.13
CA ASP A 92 -11.79 10.22 18.69
C ASP A 92 -10.63 11.16 19.16
N GLY A 93 -9.57 11.24 18.32
CA GLY A 93 -8.39 12.04 18.58
C GLY A 93 -7.37 11.40 19.55
N ASN A 94 -7.58 10.15 19.94
CA ASN A 94 -6.66 9.42 20.81
C ASN A 94 -6.02 8.25 20.05
N PRO A 95 -4.68 8.19 19.90
CA PRO A 95 -4.01 7.06 19.27
C PRO A 95 -4.32 5.76 20.02
N GLU A 96 -4.89 4.79 19.35
CA GLU A 96 -5.26 3.49 19.93
C GLU A 96 -4.14 2.47 19.75
N TYR A 97 -3.63 2.33 18.53
CA TYR A 97 -2.50 1.45 18.23
C TYR A 97 -1.79 1.83 16.93
N SER A 98 -0.53 1.40 16.83
CA SER A 98 0.33 1.64 15.67
C SER A 98 0.27 0.45 14.70
N LEU A 99 0.27 0.76 13.39
CA LEU A 99 0.37 -0.21 12.30
C LEU A 99 1.81 -0.41 11.83
N ILE A 100 2.78 0.23 12.47
CA ILE A 100 4.17 0.28 12.02
C ILE A 100 4.86 -1.06 12.29
N PRO A 101 5.27 -1.78 11.23
CA PRO A 101 5.85 -3.12 11.33
C PRO A 101 7.31 -3.09 11.81
N ASP A 102 7.91 -4.25 11.90
CA ASP A 102 9.35 -4.36 12.11
C ASP A 102 10.14 -3.79 10.93
N ILE A 103 11.36 -3.30 11.21
CA ILE A 103 12.21 -2.58 10.24
C ILE A 103 12.50 -3.41 8.96
N GLY A 104 12.45 -4.71 9.03
CA GLY A 104 12.66 -5.60 7.88
C GLY A 104 11.40 -5.95 7.07
N ASP A 105 10.25 -5.33 7.37
CA ASP A 105 8.96 -5.70 6.75
C ASP A 105 8.22 -4.48 6.16
N PRO A 106 8.78 -3.81 5.14
CA PRO A 106 8.20 -2.58 4.57
C PRO A 106 6.85 -2.80 3.88
N GLN A 107 6.56 -4.01 3.36
CA GLN A 107 5.34 -4.30 2.62
C GLN A 107 4.07 -3.93 3.42
N MET A 108 4.12 -4.10 4.75
CA MET A 108 2.99 -3.74 5.62
C MET A 108 2.76 -2.22 5.69
N LEU A 109 3.79 -1.40 5.53
CA LEU A 109 3.64 0.07 5.43
C LEU A 109 3.00 0.48 4.10
N PHE A 110 3.33 -0.21 3.00
CA PHE A 110 2.68 0.04 1.71
C PHE A 110 1.20 -0.30 1.77
N LEU A 111 0.85 -1.44 2.36
CA LEU A 111 -0.55 -1.82 2.54
C LEU A 111 -1.31 -0.82 3.43
N ALA A 112 -0.73 -0.38 4.54
CA ALA A 112 -1.32 0.64 5.40
C ALA A 112 -1.50 1.98 4.67
N ASN A 113 -0.50 2.41 3.87
CA ASN A 113 -0.62 3.60 3.02
C ASN A 113 -1.76 3.45 2.01
N ASN A 114 -1.88 2.31 1.35
CA ASN A 114 -2.95 2.08 0.37
C ASN A 114 -4.33 2.07 1.04
N ILE A 115 -4.46 1.46 2.21
CA ILE A 115 -5.71 1.49 3.00
C ILE A 115 -6.10 2.93 3.36
N SER A 116 -5.13 3.77 3.73
CA SER A 116 -5.38 5.18 4.07
C SER A 116 -5.94 6.00 2.90
N LYS A 117 -5.73 5.55 1.66
CA LYS A 117 -6.17 6.21 0.42
C LYS A 117 -7.46 5.61 -0.16
N MET A 118 -8.10 4.69 0.53
CA MET A 118 -9.38 4.15 0.07
C MET A 118 -10.48 5.20 0.09
N LYS A 119 -11.25 5.27 -0.98
CA LYS A 119 -12.49 6.06 -1.04
C LYS A 119 -13.48 5.57 0.01
N ARG A 120 -13.95 6.49 0.79
CA ARG A 120 -15.03 6.26 1.75
C ARG A 120 -16.33 6.86 1.21
N ASN A 121 -17.46 6.35 1.59
CA ASN A 121 -18.78 6.91 1.24
C ASN A 121 -19.10 6.90 -0.27
N THR A 122 -18.65 5.92 -1.02
CA THR A 122 -19.05 5.66 -2.40
C THR A 122 -19.66 4.27 -2.53
N ASP A 123 -20.61 4.10 -3.45
CA ASP A 123 -21.28 2.80 -3.69
C ASP A 123 -20.32 1.69 -4.13
N LEU A 124 -19.21 2.05 -4.75
CA LEU A 124 -18.20 1.11 -5.21
C LEU A 124 -17.12 0.82 -4.15
N GLY A 125 -16.86 1.78 -3.27
CA GLY A 125 -15.71 1.74 -2.36
C GLY A 125 -14.39 1.70 -3.12
N SER A 126 -13.39 1.07 -2.52
CA SER A 126 -12.07 0.86 -3.10
C SER A 126 -11.63 -0.58 -3.00
N ARG A 127 -10.72 -0.99 -3.91
CA ARG A 127 -10.09 -2.31 -3.87
C ARG A 127 -8.58 -2.19 -4.06
N ILE A 128 -7.85 -2.86 -3.19
CA ILE A 128 -6.39 -2.99 -3.23
C ILE A 128 -6.06 -4.43 -3.63
N ILE A 129 -5.10 -4.60 -4.53
CA ILE A 129 -4.43 -5.87 -4.76
C ILE A 129 -2.94 -5.63 -4.59
N GLU A 130 -2.34 -6.30 -3.61
CA GLU A 130 -0.94 -6.11 -3.26
C GLU A 130 -0.22 -7.45 -3.14
N VAL A 131 0.99 -7.52 -3.71
CA VAL A 131 1.84 -8.73 -3.65
C VAL A 131 2.65 -8.69 -2.37
N HIS A 132 2.60 -9.76 -1.60
CA HIS A 132 3.34 -9.91 -0.35
C HIS A 132 4.09 -11.23 -0.29
N ASN A 133 5.13 -11.30 0.51
CA ASN A 133 5.71 -12.58 0.92
C ASN A 133 4.97 -13.16 2.13
N SER A 134 5.36 -14.35 2.58
CA SER A 134 4.72 -15.07 3.69
C SER A 134 4.79 -14.34 5.04
N SER A 135 5.75 -13.43 5.25
CA SER A 135 5.87 -12.69 6.52
C SER A 135 4.63 -11.86 6.82
N SER A 136 3.97 -11.33 5.79
CA SER A 136 2.75 -10.55 5.95
C SER A 136 1.60 -11.31 6.60
N ILE A 137 1.57 -12.64 6.44
CA ILE A 137 0.52 -13.50 6.98
C ILE A 137 0.80 -13.86 8.45
N SER A 138 2.06 -14.14 8.80
CA SER A 138 2.40 -14.80 10.06
C SER A 138 3.33 -14.03 10.98
N ASN A 139 4.12 -13.08 10.48
CA ASN A 139 5.09 -12.37 11.31
C ASN A 139 4.43 -11.34 12.23
N GLY A 140 5.13 -11.07 13.33
CA GLY A 140 4.71 -10.13 14.37
C GLY A 140 3.89 -10.78 15.48
N SER A 141 4.36 -10.60 16.72
CA SER A 141 3.63 -10.99 17.92
C SER A 141 2.38 -10.11 18.10
N ALA A 142 1.46 -10.56 18.94
CA ALA A 142 0.26 -9.80 19.29
C ALA A 142 0.62 -8.38 19.76
N GLY A 143 -0.05 -7.38 19.20
CA GLY A 143 0.22 -5.96 19.48
C GLY A 143 1.36 -5.34 18.67
N SER A 144 2.11 -6.10 17.87
CA SER A 144 3.06 -5.52 16.91
C SER A 144 2.34 -4.88 15.73
N GLY A 145 3.00 -3.94 15.04
CA GLY A 145 2.38 -3.23 13.91
C GLY A 145 1.83 -4.13 12.81
N SER A 146 2.56 -5.18 12.41
CA SER A 146 2.07 -6.15 11.42
C SER A 146 0.83 -6.90 11.93
N SER A 147 0.81 -7.31 13.20
CA SER A 147 -0.36 -7.94 13.82
C SER A 147 -1.53 -6.97 13.92
N ASN A 148 -1.27 -5.72 14.29
CA ASN A 148 -2.27 -4.67 14.38
C ASN A 148 -2.90 -4.33 13.02
N LEU A 149 -2.09 -4.30 11.95
CA LEU A 149 -2.63 -4.07 10.60
C LEU A 149 -3.56 -5.23 10.17
N ARG A 150 -3.18 -6.48 10.43
CA ARG A 150 -4.07 -7.62 10.18
C ARG A 150 -5.35 -7.53 11.02
N ARG A 151 -5.23 -7.17 12.30
CA ARG A 151 -6.37 -6.91 13.18
C ARG A 151 -7.30 -5.87 12.56
N TYR A 152 -6.75 -4.71 12.17
CA TYR A 152 -7.53 -3.64 11.56
C TYR A 152 -8.29 -4.09 10.31
N ILE A 153 -7.62 -4.80 9.42
CA ILE A 153 -8.23 -5.32 8.18
C ILE A 153 -9.36 -6.31 8.48
N ILE A 154 -9.19 -7.18 9.49
CA ILE A 154 -10.19 -8.20 9.85
C ILE A 154 -11.36 -7.59 10.61
N GLU A 155 -11.10 -6.74 11.61
CA GLU A 155 -12.16 -6.12 12.43
C GLU A 155 -13.03 -5.17 11.61
N ASN A 156 -12.48 -4.55 10.56
CA ASN A 156 -13.24 -3.70 9.64
C ASN A 156 -13.82 -4.47 8.43
N ASP A 157 -13.77 -5.80 8.44
CA ASP A 157 -14.26 -6.69 7.38
C ASP A 157 -13.70 -6.34 5.98
N MET A 158 -12.43 -5.92 5.91
CA MET A 158 -11.81 -5.46 4.66
C MET A 158 -11.16 -6.59 3.86
N LEU A 159 -10.82 -7.72 4.48
CA LEU A 159 -10.15 -8.82 3.79
C LEU A 159 -11.12 -9.54 2.86
N GLU A 160 -10.92 -9.43 1.55
CA GLU A 160 -11.72 -10.15 0.55
C GLU A 160 -11.12 -11.54 0.25
N ALA A 161 -9.80 -11.59 0.00
CA ALA A 161 -9.10 -12.84 -0.27
C ALA A 161 -7.58 -12.72 0.00
N ILE A 162 -6.96 -13.88 0.23
CA ILE A 162 -5.51 -14.07 0.10
C ILE A 162 -5.29 -15.21 -0.88
N VAL A 163 -4.62 -14.93 -2.00
CA VAL A 163 -4.36 -15.93 -3.05
C VAL A 163 -2.88 -16.29 -3.04
N ALA A 164 -2.58 -17.54 -2.73
CA ALA A 164 -1.22 -18.05 -2.84
C ALA A 164 -0.82 -18.21 -4.30
N LEU A 165 0.33 -17.67 -4.67
CA LEU A 165 0.89 -17.79 -6.01
C LEU A 165 1.94 -18.92 -6.04
N PRO A 166 2.13 -19.57 -7.21
CA PRO A 166 3.21 -20.53 -7.38
C PRO A 166 4.58 -19.92 -7.09
N GLU A 167 5.51 -20.72 -6.60
CA GLU A 167 6.92 -20.33 -6.48
C GLU A 167 7.50 -19.97 -7.85
N ASN A 168 8.54 -19.13 -7.86
CA ASN A 168 9.22 -18.67 -9.06
C ASN A 168 8.31 -17.90 -10.07
N MET A 169 7.19 -17.35 -9.62
CA MET A 169 6.31 -16.56 -10.49
C MET A 169 6.90 -15.16 -10.80
N PHE A 170 7.64 -14.60 -9.89
CA PHE A 170 8.28 -13.29 -10.07
C PHE A 170 9.74 -13.44 -10.45
N TYR A 171 10.23 -12.51 -11.28
CA TYR A 171 11.60 -12.50 -11.74
C TYR A 171 12.58 -12.36 -10.56
N ASN A 172 13.69 -13.10 -10.60
CA ASN A 172 14.76 -13.11 -9.60
C ASN A 172 14.34 -13.48 -8.16
N THR A 173 13.22 -14.14 -7.95
CA THR A 173 12.84 -14.63 -6.62
C THR A 173 12.19 -16.01 -6.69
N GLY A 174 12.62 -16.91 -5.80
CA GLY A 174 12.00 -18.23 -5.64
C GLY A 174 11.04 -18.33 -4.45
N ILE A 175 10.78 -17.20 -3.77
CA ILE A 175 9.94 -17.22 -2.57
C ILE A 175 8.45 -17.33 -2.92
N SER A 176 7.70 -17.98 -2.04
CA SER A 176 6.24 -18.00 -2.12
C SER A 176 5.68 -16.59 -1.89
N THR A 177 4.79 -16.17 -2.77
CA THR A 177 4.13 -14.88 -2.70
C THR A 177 2.62 -15.04 -2.62
N PHE A 178 1.96 -14.00 -2.15
CA PHE A 178 0.52 -13.97 -1.90
C PHE A 178 -0.06 -12.67 -2.42
N LEU A 179 -1.20 -12.73 -3.08
CA LEU A 179 -1.99 -11.54 -3.38
C LEU A 179 -2.95 -11.28 -2.22
N TRP A 180 -2.79 -10.14 -1.59
CA TRP A 180 -3.77 -9.62 -0.67
C TRP A 180 -4.81 -8.83 -1.45
N VAL A 181 -6.07 -9.23 -1.33
CA VAL A 181 -7.20 -8.50 -1.90
C VAL A 181 -7.96 -7.87 -0.75
N VAL A 182 -7.91 -6.56 -0.65
CA VAL A 182 -8.50 -5.78 0.42
C VAL A 182 -9.49 -4.77 -0.16
N THR A 183 -10.69 -4.69 0.42
CA THR A 183 -11.73 -3.75 -0.01
C THR A 183 -12.45 -3.18 1.20
N ASN A 184 -12.94 -1.96 1.09
CA ASN A 184 -13.83 -1.37 2.10
C ASN A 184 -15.32 -1.43 1.70
N HIS A 185 -15.64 -2.15 0.62
CA HIS A 185 -17.01 -2.41 0.21
C HIS A 185 -17.11 -3.85 -0.31
N LYS A 186 -17.68 -4.73 0.50
CA LYS A 186 -18.00 -6.10 0.10
C LYS A 186 -19.46 -6.20 -0.30
N GLU A 187 -19.74 -6.96 -1.35
CA GLU A 187 -21.10 -7.36 -1.66
C GLU A 187 -21.63 -8.27 -0.55
N GLU A 188 -22.93 -8.13 -0.22
CA GLU A 188 -23.60 -9.04 0.69
C GLU A 188 -23.42 -10.48 0.18
N ARG A 189 -22.86 -11.34 1.02
CA ARG A 189 -22.74 -12.76 0.70
C ARG A 189 -24.16 -13.35 0.70
N ARG A 190 -24.56 -13.84 -0.44
CA ARG A 190 -25.80 -14.64 -0.59
C ARG A 190 -25.62 -16.04 -0.03
#